data_ab147ade04836249d2ea65ca2e20bb8a
#
_entry.id   ab147ade04836249d2ea65ca2e20bb8a
#
_cell.length_a   1.000
_cell.length_b   1.000
_cell.length_c   1.000
_cell.angle_alpha   90.00
_cell.angle_beta   90.00
_cell.angle_gamma   90.00
#
_symmetry.space_group_name_H-M   'P 1'
#
loop_
_entity.id
_entity.type
_entity.pdbx_description
1 polymer ?
#
loop_
_entity_poly.entity_id
_entity_poly.type
_entity_poly.pdbx_seq_one_letter_code
_entity_poly.pdbx_strand_id
1 'polypeptide(L)'
;MPIITLPDGKNLSFSNQVTGLEIVSKISKSLSKQALIMSVDGELKDLYHSINKDCSVKIFTAKDPEGLEVIRHDTAHIMAMAVQELYPGTQVTIGPVIENGFYYDFARKEPFTEDDLTKIEKRMSEIIDKDVKTRREVWERDKAISHFKKIGEKYKAEIIESIPKDEELSIYHHGDTWHDLCRGPHLLSSGKIGKAFKLTKVAGAYWRGDSKNEMLQRIYGTGWASKKDLDDYLRRIQEAEKRDHRKLGKEMDLFHFREESPGSVFWHEKGWAL
;
A
#
# COMPACT_ATOMS: atom_id res chain seq x y z
N MET A 1 20.69 26.00 13.17
CA MET A 1 19.40 26.17 13.89
C MET A 1 18.32 26.26 12.82
N PRO A 2 17.59 25.17 12.52
CA PRO A 2 16.59 25.22 11.46
C PRO A 2 15.35 26.03 11.88
N ILE A 3 14.85 26.80 10.95
CA ILE A 3 13.57 27.52 11.04
C ILE A 3 12.57 26.75 10.15
N ILE A 4 11.52 26.24 10.76
CA ILE A 4 10.47 25.48 10.09
C ILE A 4 9.28 26.39 9.84
N THR A 5 8.96 26.63 8.57
CA THR A 5 7.80 27.42 8.16
C THR A 5 6.61 26.50 7.97
N LEU A 6 5.52 26.75 8.69
CA LEU A 6 4.28 26.00 8.59
C LEU A 6 3.36 26.61 7.51
N PRO A 7 2.33 25.86 7.00
CA PRO A 7 1.41 26.36 5.97
C PRO A 7 0.63 27.62 6.34
N ASP A 8 0.44 27.88 7.64
CA ASP A 8 -0.20 29.11 8.16
C ASP A 8 0.75 30.31 8.26
N GLY A 9 2.01 30.15 7.80
CA GLY A 9 3.04 31.19 7.85
C GLY A 9 3.79 31.29 9.18
N LYS A 10 3.45 30.48 10.18
CA LYS A 10 4.18 30.44 11.45
C LYS A 10 5.56 29.83 11.31
N ASN A 11 6.53 30.41 11.99
CA ASN A 11 7.90 29.91 12.07
C ASN A 11 8.16 29.27 13.42
N LEU A 12 8.71 28.06 13.38
CA LEU A 12 9.17 27.34 14.55
C LEU A 12 10.70 27.22 14.49
N SER A 13 11.39 27.81 15.47
CA SER A 13 12.85 27.72 15.57
C SER A 13 13.27 26.57 16.49
N PHE A 14 14.32 25.86 16.10
CA PHE A 14 14.91 24.76 16.86
C PHE A 14 16.42 24.99 17.02
N SER A 15 16.96 24.61 18.16
CA SER A 15 18.38 24.79 18.48
C SER A 15 19.29 23.80 17.75
N ASN A 16 18.75 22.61 17.40
CA ASN A 16 19.44 21.53 16.71
C ASN A 16 18.61 21.03 15.55
N GLN A 17 19.13 20.03 14.81
CA GLN A 17 18.33 19.27 13.86
C GLN A 17 17.05 18.77 14.53
N VAL A 18 15.97 18.69 13.77
CA VAL A 18 14.63 18.40 14.28
C VAL A 18 13.95 17.36 13.38
N THR A 19 13.14 16.50 13.98
CA THR A 19 12.31 15.52 13.28
C THR A 19 10.87 16.00 13.16
N GLY A 20 10.10 15.40 12.21
CA GLY A 20 8.67 15.66 12.10
C GLY A 20 7.92 15.39 13.41
N LEU A 21 8.32 14.36 14.19
CA LEU A 21 7.76 14.07 15.51
C LEU A 21 7.92 15.21 16.50
N GLU A 22 9.08 15.81 16.55
CA GLU A 22 9.36 16.96 17.44
C GLU A 22 8.57 18.19 16.99
N ILE A 23 8.46 18.41 15.67
CA ILE A 23 7.65 19.49 15.09
C ILE A 23 6.19 19.34 15.51
N VAL A 24 5.56 18.18 15.26
CA VAL A 24 4.15 17.97 15.61
C VAL A 24 3.89 18.04 17.10
N SER A 25 4.84 17.58 17.93
CA SER A 25 4.76 17.68 19.39
C SER A 25 4.77 19.13 19.88
N LYS A 26 5.52 19.99 19.21
CA LYS A 26 5.59 21.44 19.51
C LYS A 26 4.33 22.18 19.04
N ILE A 27 3.66 21.71 17.96
CA ILE A 27 2.41 22.31 17.47
C ILE A 27 1.24 21.97 18.40
N SER A 28 0.93 20.68 18.58
CA SER A 28 -0.12 20.25 19.51
C SER A 28 -0.07 18.74 19.81
N LYS A 29 -0.52 18.37 21.02
CA LYS A 29 -0.69 16.97 21.42
C LYS A 29 -1.71 16.20 20.55
N SER A 30 -2.75 16.89 20.07
CA SER A 30 -3.76 16.28 19.18
C SER A 30 -3.16 15.94 17.83
N LEU A 31 -2.44 16.87 17.22
CA LEU A 31 -1.77 16.65 15.93
C LEU A 31 -0.72 15.54 16.05
N SER A 32 0.06 15.49 17.12
CA SER A 32 1.06 14.46 17.36
C SER A 32 0.49 13.04 17.35
N LYS A 33 -0.78 12.85 17.76
CA LYS A 33 -1.46 11.55 17.70
C LYS A 33 -1.96 11.20 16.29
N GLN A 34 -2.32 12.21 15.50
CA GLN A 34 -2.96 12.05 14.19
C GLN A 34 -1.98 12.14 13.01
N ALA A 35 -0.82 12.74 13.22
CA ALA A 35 0.20 12.89 12.19
C ALA A 35 0.69 11.51 11.71
N LEU A 36 0.78 11.37 10.40
CA LEU A 36 1.21 10.15 9.71
C LEU A 36 2.54 10.35 9.01
N ILE A 37 2.64 11.37 8.18
CA ILE A 37 3.84 11.75 7.41
C ILE A 37 3.92 13.27 7.32
N MET A 38 4.99 13.78 6.72
CA MET A 38 5.16 15.20 6.42
C MET A 38 5.66 15.41 5.00
N SER A 39 5.54 16.64 4.48
CA SER A 39 6.38 17.08 3.38
C SER A 39 7.41 18.10 3.88
N VAL A 40 8.60 18.04 3.30
CA VAL A 40 9.69 18.98 3.50
C VAL A 40 9.99 19.60 2.14
N ASP A 41 9.77 20.91 2.01
CA ASP A 41 9.88 21.64 0.74
C ASP A 41 9.09 20.97 -0.42
N GLY A 42 7.92 20.38 -0.10
CA GLY A 42 7.04 19.70 -1.05
C GLY A 42 7.33 18.21 -1.26
N GLU A 43 8.45 17.68 -0.78
CA GLU A 43 8.79 16.26 -0.88
C GLU A 43 8.29 15.48 0.33
N LEU A 44 7.55 14.37 0.10
CA LEU A 44 7.02 13.54 1.18
C LEU A 44 8.13 12.79 1.92
N LYS A 45 8.08 12.83 3.24
CA LYS A 45 9.05 12.20 4.15
C LYS A 45 8.37 11.55 5.34
N ASP A 46 9.03 10.54 5.90
CA ASP A 46 8.67 9.96 7.20
C ASP A 46 8.74 11.01 8.30
N LEU A 47 7.93 10.87 9.34
CA LEU A 47 8.04 11.74 10.52
C LEU A 47 9.37 11.58 11.30
N TYR A 48 10.13 10.51 11.06
CA TYR A 48 11.49 10.33 11.61
C TYR A 48 12.56 11.05 10.80
N HIS A 49 12.25 11.56 9.61
CA HIS A 49 13.22 12.27 8.80
C HIS A 49 13.77 13.50 9.54
N SER A 50 15.10 13.61 9.57
CA SER A 50 15.81 14.67 10.29
C SER A 50 16.05 15.89 9.39
N ILE A 51 15.68 17.05 9.86
CA ILE A 51 15.78 18.33 9.18
C ILE A 51 16.85 19.18 9.88
N ASN A 52 17.85 19.63 9.13
CA ASN A 52 18.99 20.39 9.63
C ASN A 52 19.13 21.80 9.02
N LYS A 53 18.24 22.19 8.13
CA LYS A 53 18.21 23.48 7.42
C LYS A 53 16.81 24.09 7.46
N ASP A 54 16.72 25.38 7.15
CA ASP A 54 15.46 26.08 7.00
C ASP A 54 14.66 25.45 5.87
N CYS A 55 13.36 25.20 6.10
CA CYS A 55 12.47 24.62 5.11
C CYS A 55 11.01 24.85 5.45
N SER A 56 10.14 24.60 4.47
CA SER A 56 8.70 24.51 4.67
C SER A 56 8.29 23.09 5.05
N VAL A 57 7.40 22.94 6.04
CA VAL A 57 6.90 21.63 6.46
C VAL A 57 5.37 21.65 6.53
N LYS A 58 4.75 20.67 5.87
CA LYS A 58 3.32 20.37 6.00
C LYS A 58 3.15 18.98 6.61
N ILE A 59 2.27 18.86 7.58
CA ILE A 59 1.94 17.58 8.24
C ILE A 59 0.67 17.02 7.64
N PHE A 60 0.65 15.72 7.39
CA PHE A 60 -0.49 15.00 6.85
C PHE A 60 -1.05 13.99 7.85
N THR A 61 -2.35 13.87 7.83
CA THR A 61 -3.15 12.96 8.67
C THR A 61 -3.96 12.00 7.79
N ALA A 62 -4.68 11.07 8.38
CA ALA A 62 -5.56 10.17 7.64
C ALA A 62 -6.72 10.86 6.88
N LYS A 63 -6.95 12.16 7.12
CA LYS A 63 -7.94 12.96 6.40
C LYS A 63 -7.42 13.55 5.09
N ASP A 64 -6.11 13.57 4.94
CA ASP A 64 -5.44 14.08 3.75
C ASP A 64 -5.24 12.93 2.75
N PRO A 65 -5.34 13.19 1.43
CA PRO A 65 -5.12 12.17 0.41
C PRO A 65 -3.76 11.47 0.54
N GLU A 66 -2.70 12.23 0.80
CA GLU A 66 -1.34 11.72 0.96
C GLU A 66 -1.23 10.81 2.20
N GLY A 67 -1.91 11.16 3.30
CA GLY A 67 -1.97 10.34 4.50
C GLY A 67 -2.73 9.02 4.27
N LEU A 68 -3.82 9.06 3.51
CA LEU A 68 -4.57 7.86 3.13
C LEU A 68 -3.76 6.95 2.18
N GLU A 69 -3.00 7.54 1.26
CA GLU A 69 -2.12 6.81 0.36
C GLU A 69 -1.05 6.03 1.14
N VAL A 70 -0.43 6.65 2.14
CA VAL A 70 0.56 5.97 3.00
C VAL A 70 -0.08 4.89 3.86
N ILE A 71 -1.31 5.08 4.37
CA ILE A 71 -2.05 4.00 5.05
C ILE A 71 -2.19 2.78 4.12
N ARG A 72 -2.57 2.99 2.86
CA ARG A 72 -2.70 1.92 1.85
C ARG A 72 -1.37 1.25 1.55
N HIS A 73 -0.32 2.06 1.41
CA HIS A 73 1.03 1.58 1.17
C HIS A 73 1.54 0.66 2.30
N ASP A 74 1.41 1.11 3.54
CA ASP A 74 1.79 0.31 4.70
C ASP A 74 0.90 -0.91 4.90
N THR A 75 -0.39 -0.81 4.55
CA THR A 75 -1.28 -1.98 4.55
C THR A 75 -0.79 -3.05 3.57
N ALA A 76 -0.27 -2.65 2.40
CA ALA A 76 0.34 -3.58 1.45
C ALA A 76 1.59 -4.27 2.01
N HIS A 77 2.45 -3.53 2.75
CA HIS A 77 3.61 -4.11 3.43
C HIS A 77 3.21 -5.09 4.53
N ILE A 78 2.21 -4.75 5.35
CA ILE A 78 1.70 -5.67 6.39
C ILE A 78 1.05 -6.91 5.77
N MET A 79 0.40 -6.77 4.61
CA MET A 79 -0.08 -7.93 3.86
C MET A 79 1.08 -8.82 3.40
N ALA A 80 2.15 -8.25 2.83
CA ALA A 80 3.33 -8.98 2.39
C ALA A 80 4.00 -9.71 3.57
N MET A 81 4.16 -9.05 4.72
CA MET A 81 4.67 -9.64 5.95
C MET A 81 3.78 -10.81 6.42
N ALA A 82 2.46 -10.62 6.46
CA ALA A 82 1.51 -11.65 6.87
C ALA A 82 1.54 -12.88 5.94
N VAL A 83 1.65 -12.64 4.63
CA VAL A 83 1.76 -13.71 3.63
C VAL A 83 3.04 -14.53 3.85
N GLN A 84 4.19 -13.88 4.03
CA GLN A 84 5.45 -14.60 4.24
C GLN A 84 5.50 -15.37 5.57
N GLU A 85 4.86 -14.84 6.63
CA GLU A 85 4.73 -15.55 7.90
C GLU A 85 3.82 -16.79 7.82
N LEU A 86 2.71 -16.69 7.07
CA LEU A 86 1.76 -17.82 6.92
C LEU A 86 2.22 -18.84 5.88
N TYR A 87 2.93 -18.39 4.85
CA TYR A 87 3.35 -19.20 3.72
C TYR A 87 4.86 -19.05 3.47
N PRO A 88 5.71 -19.65 4.29
CA PRO A 88 7.16 -19.59 4.15
C PRO A 88 7.63 -19.98 2.75
N GLY A 89 8.61 -19.26 2.21
CA GLY A 89 9.13 -19.47 0.86
C GLY A 89 8.35 -18.72 -0.24
N THR A 90 7.25 -18.04 0.07
CA THR A 90 6.61 -17.09 -0.84
C THR A 90 7.52 -15.88 -1.01
N GLN A 91 7.85 -15.55 -2.26
CA GLN A 91 8.66 -14.38 -2.57
C GLN A 91 7.76 -13.17 -2.82
N VAL A 92 8.20 -12.02 -2.34
CA VAL A 92 7.52 -10.73 -2.54
C VAL A 92 8.15 -9.97 -3.70
N THR A 93 7.34 -9.24 -4.46
CA THR A 93 7.85 -8.46 -5.60
C THR A 93 7.59 -6.96 -5.41
N ILE A 94 6.47 -6.46 -5.87
CA ILE A 94 6.07 -5.05 -5.76
C ILE A 94 4.63 -4.94 -5.26
N GLY A 95 4.36 -3.90 -4.48
CA GLY A 95 3.05 -3.63 -3.89
C GLY A 95 2.66 -2.14 -3.99
N PRO A 96 2.29 -1.64 -5.18
CA PRO A 96 1.93 -0.24 -5.34
C PRO A 96 0.52 0.05 -4.79
N VAL A 97 0.33 1.31 -4.41
CA VAL A 97 -0.99 1.88 -4.17
C VAL A 97 -1.67 2.13 -5.51
N ILE A 98 -2.97 1.90 -5.55
CA ILE A 98 -3.84 2.17 -6.69
C ILE A 98 -5.04 3.00 -6.24
N GLU A 99 -5.87 3.46 -7.17
CA GLU A 99 -7.11 4.14 -6.84
C GLU A 99 -7.97 3.28 -5.90
N ASN A 100 -8.31 3.83 -4.73
CA ASN A 100 -9.13 3.20 -3.68
C ASN A 100 -8.55 1.91 -3.06
N GLY A 101 -7.26 1.62 -3.25
CA GLY A 101 -6.68 0.40 -2.69
C GLY A 101 -5.19 0.22 -2.94
N PHE A 102 -4.78 -1.01 -2.92
CA PHE A 102 -3.43 -1.47 -3.17
C PHE A 102 -3.45 -2.89 -3.72
N TYR A 103 -2.34 -3.36 -4.21
CA TYR A 103 -2.10 -4.77 -4.43
C TYR A 103 -0.66 -5.15 -4.06
N TYR A 104 -0.39 -6.44 -4.00
CA TYR A 104 0.97 -6.96 -3.91
C TYR A 104 1.08 -8.23 -4.75
N ASP A 105 2.20 -8.38 -5.47
CA ASP A 105 2.48 -9.54 -6.31
C ASP A 105 3.39 -10.51 -5.57
N PHE A 106 3.00 -11.78 -5.57
CA PHE A 106 3.67 -12.88 -4.89
C PHE A 106 4.05 -13.99 -5.86
N ALA A 107 5.29 -14.50 -5.73
CA ALA A 107 5.68 -15.72 -6.40
C ALA A 107 5.52 -16.89 -5.43
N ARG A 108 4.54 -17.76 -5.71
CA ARG A 108 4.20 -18.94 -4.94
C ARG A 108 3.71 -20.05 -5.88
N LYS A 109 4.09 -21.32 -5.61
CA LYS A 109 3.69 -22.45 -6.43
C LYS A 109 2.19 -22.76 -6.30
N GLU A 110 1.68 -22.77 -5.08
CA GLU A 110 0.26 -23.04 -4.82
C GLU A 110 -0.58 -21.77 -4.94
N PRO A 111 -1.74 -21.82 -5.60
CA PRO A 111 -2.60 -20.64 -5.72
C PRO A 111 -3.20 -20.25 -4.36
N PHE A 112 -3.36 -18.93 -4.16
CA PHE A 112 -4.15 -18.43 -3.03
C PHE A 112 -5.62 -18.67 -3.27
N THR A 113 -6.33 -19.00 -2.19
CA THR A 113 -7.78 -19.21 -2.16
C THR A 113 -8.48 -18.05 -1.42
N GLU A 114 -9.81 -17.98 -1.49
CA GLU A 114 -10.59 -17.03 -0.69
C GLU A 114 -10.43 -17.25 0.82
N ASP A 115 -10.30 -18.51 1.24
CA ASP A 115 -10.02 -18.83 2.65
C ASP A 115 -8.65 -18.31 3.10
N ASP A 116 -7.67 -18.29 2.20
CA ASP A 116 -6.35 -17.74 2.51
C ASP A 116 -6.43 -16.23 2.71
N LEU A 117 -7.25 -15.51 1.95
CA LEU A 117 -7.46 -14.07 2.18
C LEU A 117 -7.96 -13.79 3.60
N THR A 118 -8.89 -14.61 4.09
CA THR A 118 -9.41 -14.47 5.47
C THR A 118 -8.33 -14.73 6.53
N LYS A 119 -7.46 -15.73 6.31
CA LYS A 119 -6.34 -16.02 7.21
C LYS A 119 -5.31 -14.89 7.19
N ILE A 120 -5.00 -14.36 6.00
CA ILE A 120 -4.07 -13.25 5.82
C ILE A 120 -4.62 -11.99 6.53
N GLU A 121 -5.89 -11.62 6.34
CA GLU A 121 -6.51 -10.48 7.05
C GLU A 121 -6.42 -10.61 8.58
N LYS A 122 -6.68 -11.80 9.09
CA LYS A 122 -6.52 -12.07 10.53
C LYS A 122 -5.09 -11.83 10.97
N ARG A 123 -4.11 -12.38 10.22
CA ARG A 123 -2.69 -12.20 10.55
C ARG A 123 -2.24 -10.75 10.44
N MET A 124 -2.68 -10.02 9.42
CA MET A 124 -2.46 -8.58 9.29
C MET A 124 -2.97 -7.83 10.54
N SER A 125 -4.17 -8.14 11.00
CA SER A 125 -4.75 -7.53 12.22
C SER A 125 -3.90 -7.81 13.45
N GLU A 126 -3.37 -9.02 13.61
CA GLU A 126 -2.47 -9.39 14.70
C GLU A 126 -1.13 -8.65 14.65
N ILE A 127 -0.58 -8.42 13.45
CA ILE A 127 0.65 -7.64 13.26
C ILE A 127 0.41 -6.16 13.59
N ILE A 128 -0.74 -5.61 13.19
CA ILE A 128 -1.14 -4.23 13.50
C ILE A 128 -1.29 -4.05 15.02
N ASP A 129 -1.89 -5.02 15.72
CA ASP A 129 -2.06 -4.97 17.18
C ASP A 129 -0.72 -5.00 17.95
N LYS A 130 0.33 -5.57 17.37
CA LYS A 130 1.67 -5.56 17.96
C LYS A 130 2.34 -4.18 17.91
N ASP A 131 1.81 -3.26 17.09
CA ASP A 131 2.33 -1.89 16.90
C ASP A 131 3.84 -1.86 16.66
N VAL A 132 4.32 -2.71 15.74
CA VAL A 132 5.75 -2.81 15.43
C VAL A 132 6.25 -1.53 14.77
N LYS A 133 7.41 -1.02 15.24
CA LYS A 133 8.00 0.22 14.74
C LYS A 133 8.53 0.04 13.33
N THR A 134 8.41 1.10 12.54
CA THR A 134 9.02 1.19 11.21
C THR A 134 10.35 1.92 11.31
N ARG A 135 11.37 1.44 10.62
CA ARG A 135 12.72 2.01 10.58
C ARG A 135 13.27 1.98 9.17
N ARG A 136 13.80 3.10 8.71
CA ARG A 136 14.43 3.25 7.39
C ARG A 136 15.95 3.11 7.50
N GLU A 137 16.55 2.35 6.60
CA GLU A 137 18.00 2.27 6.41
C GLU A 137 18.36 2.50 4.95
N VAL A 138 19.52 3.07 4.70
CA VAL A 138 20.11 3.17 3.37
C VAL A 138 21.17 2.08 3.24
N TRP A 139 21.07 1.25 2.21
CA TRP A 139 21.99 0.16 2.00
C TRP A 139 22.80 0.36 0.72
N GLU A 140 24.07 -0.04 0.78
CA GLU A 140 24.88 -0.18 -0.39
C GLU A 140 24.30 -1.25 -1.34
N ARG A 141 24.37 -0.98 -2.65
CA ARG A 141 23.72 -1.81 -3.68
C ARG A 141 24.16 -3.27 -3.63
N ASP A 142 25.47 -3.53 -3.60
CA ASP A 142 26.00 -4.89 -3.59
C ASP A 142 25.64 -5.64 -2.32
N LYS A 143 25.61 -4.94 -1.18
CA LYS A 143 25.11 -5.49 0.08
C LYS A 143 23.63 -5.86 -0.02
N ALA A 144 22.80 -4.99 -0.59
CA ALA A 144 21.37 -5.24 -0.75
C ALA A 144 21.11 -6.43 -1.69
N ILE A 145 21.73 -6.47 -2.87
CA ILE A 145 21.60 -7.59 -3.81
C ILE A 145 22.03 -8.91 -3.16
N SER A 146 23.19 -8.94 -2.51
CA SER A 146 23.71 -10.14 -1.85
C SER A 146 22.78 -10.63 -0.73
N HIS A 147 22.21 -9.69 0.04
CA HIS A 147 21.29 -9.99 1.12
C HIS A 147 20.00 -10.61 0.58
N PHE A 148 19.33 -9.96 -0.39
CA PHE A 148 18.06 -10.46 -0.94
C PHE A 148 18.25 -11.80 -1.67
N LYS A 149 19.36 -12.02 -2.37
CA LYS A 149 19.71 -13.32 -2.94
C LYS A 149 19.88 -14.39 -1.85
N LYS A 150 20.56 -14.06 -0.74
CA LYS A 150 20.79 -15.00 0.37
C LYS A 150 19.50 -15.44 1.07
N ILE A 151 18.52 -14.54 1.22
CA ILE A 151 17.23 -14.88 1.84
C ILE A 151 16.21 -15.46 0.84
N GLY A 152 16.59 -15.65 -0.43
CA GLY A 152 15.76 -16.26 -1.46
C GLY A 152 14.83 -15.31 -2.21
N GLU A 153 14.93 -14.00 -1.98
CA GLU A 153 14.11 -12.95 -2.61
C GLU A 153 14.70 -12.53 -3.97
N LYS A 154 14.63 -13.42 -4.96
CA LYS A 154 15.23 -13.19 -6.30
C LYS A 154 14.68 -11.95 -7.00
N TYR A 155 13.37 -11.71 -6.90
CA TYR A 155 12.71 -10.58 -7.53
C TYR A 155 13.16 -9.24 -6.96
N LYS A 156 13.38 -9.17 -5.63
CA LYS A 156 13.93 -7.96 -5.01
C LYS A 156 15.36 -7.71 -5.48
N ALA A 157 16.18 -8.73 -5.60
CA ALA A 157 17.53 -8.59 -6.17
C ALA A 157 17.49 -8.08 -7.62
N GLU A 158 16.61 -8.63 -8.48
CA GLU A 158 16.42 -8.16 -9.86
C GLU A 158 15.91 -6.70 -9.94
N ILE A 159 14.99 -6.30 -9.04
CA ILE A 159 14.53 -4.92 -8.96
C ILE A 159 15.70 -4.00 -8.63
N ILE A 160 16.51 -4.33 -7.63
CA ILE A 160 17.68 -3.53 -7.23
C ILE A 160 18.67 -3.40 -8.37
N GLU A 161 18.93 -4.49 -9.13
CA GLU A 161 19.82 -4.48 -10.30
C GLU A 161 19.32 -3.53 -11.41
N SER A 162 17.98 -3.32 -11.51
CA SER A 162 17.35 -2.44 -12.51
C SER A 162 17.25 -0.97 -12.09
N ILE A 163 17.45 -0.63 -10.81
CA ILE A 163 17.44 0.76 -10.33
C ILE A 163 18.71 1.48 -10.81
N PRO A 164 18.62 2.73 -11.32
CA PRO A 164 19.79 3.53 -11.70
C PRO A 164 20.85 3.59 -10.60
N LYS A 165 22.15 3.60 -10.99
CA LYS A 165 23.26 3.49 -10.02
C LYS A 165 23.40 4.68 -9.09
N ASP A 166 22.91 5.82 -9.49
CA ASP A 166 22.89 7.09 -8.75
C ASP A 166 21.71 7.22 -7.78
N GLU A 167 20.73 6.31 -7.85
CA GLU A 167 19.63 6.30 -6.91
C GLU A 167 20.00 5.60 -5.59
N GLU A 168 19.56 6.22 -4.49
CA GLU A 168 19.68 5.69 -3.13
C GLU A 168 18.75 4.49 -2.94
N LEU A 169 19.26 3.44 -2.31
CA LEU A 169 18.50 2.25 -1.98
C LEU A 169 18.07 2.30 -0.52
N SER A 170 16.79 2.49 -0.27
CA SER A 170 16.22 2.46 1.07
C SER A 170 15.53 1.12 1.35
N ILE A 171 15.79 0.61 2.55
CA ILE A 171 15.19 -0.59 3.11
C ILE A 171 14.37 -0.16 4.32
N TYR A 172 13.12 -0.55 4.33
CA TYR A 172 12.23 -0.32 5.46
C TYR A 172 12.01 -1.59 6.25
N HIS A 173 12.32 -1.51 7.54
CA HIS A 173 12.12 -2.57 8.50
C HIS A 173 10.78 -2.37 9.24
N HIS A 174 9.98 -3.40 9.32
CA HIS A 174 8.80 -3.47 10.17
C HIS A 174 9.09 -4.40 11.36
N GLY A 175 9.41 -3.80 12.51
CA GLY A 175 9.99 -4.54 13.63
C GLY A 175 11.40 -5.05 13.32
N ASP A 176 11.77 -6.16 13.97
CA ASP A 176 13.11 -6.74 13.83
C ASP A 176 13.15 -7.94 12.86
N THR A 177 12.00 -8.41 12.42
CA THR A 177 11.88 -9.70 11.71
C THR A 177 11.58 -9.57 10.22
N TRP A 178 11.08 -8.42 9.77
CA TRP A 178 10.70 -8.24 8.38
C TRP A 178 11.17 -6.90 7.82
N HIS A 179 11.59 -6.90 6.56
CA HIS A 179 12.03 -5.71 5.86
C HIS A 179 11.79 -5.84 4.36
N ASP A 180 11.68 -4.71 3.70
CA ASP A 180 11.45 -4.62 2.27
C ASP A 180 12.20 -3.45 1.62
N LEU A 181 12.51 -3.61 0.32
CA LEU A 181 13.01 -2.53 -0.53
C LEU A 181 11.84 -1.58 -0.82
N CYS A 182 11.95 -0.35 -0.38
CA CYS A 182 10.92 0.66 -0.60
C CYS A 182 11.48 2.08 -0.58
N ARG A 183 10.87 2.97 -1.37
CA ARG A 183 11.21 4.41 -1.37
C ARG A 183 10.56 5.17 -0.20
N GLY A 184 9.49 4.63 0.36
CA GLY A 184 8.69 5.32 1.37
C GLY A 184 7.84 6.46 0.80
N PRO A 185 7.33 7.37 1.66
CA PRO A 185 7.42 7.32 3.11
C PRO A 185 6.55 6.24 3.73
N HIS A 186 6.82 5.93 5.00
CA HIS A 186 6.06 4.99 5.82
C HIS A 186 5.54 5.59 7.12
N LEU A 187 4.54 4.95 7.71
CA LEU A 187 4.03 5.26 9.03
C LEU A 187 5.06 4.94 10.13
N LEU A 188 4.92 5.56 11.29
CA LEU A 188 5.82 5.35 12.42
C LEU A 188 5.80 3.91 12.96
N SER A 189 4.66 3.25 12.84
CA SER A 189 4.46 1.87 13.30
C SER A 189 3.20 1.27 12.67
N SER A 190 3.10 -0.06 12.70
CA SER A 190 1.97 -0.80 12.15
C SER A 190 0.63 -0.42 12.78
N GLY A 191 0.60 -0.06 14.06
CA GLY A 191 -0.62 0.37 14.75
C GLY A 191 -1.26 1.64 14.17
N LYS A 192 -0.48 2.47 13.48
CA LYS A 192 -0.98 3.68 12.80
C LYS A 192 -1.83 3.39 11.57
N ILE A 193 -1.76 2.20 11.00
CA ILE A 193 -2.59 1.76 9.88
C ILE A 193 -4.06 1.66 10.30
N GLY A 194 -4.33 1.19 11.51
CA GLY A 194 -5.68 0.86 11.96
C GLY A 194 -6.21 -0.42 11.31
N LYS A 195 -7.50 -0.73 11.53
CA LYS A 195 -8.14 -1.98 11.06
C LYS A 195 -9.20 -1.75 9.98
N ALA A 196 -9.16 -0.60 9.33
CA ALA A 196 -10.09 -0.26 8.27
C ALA A 196 -9.58 -0.71 6.89
N PHE A 197 -9.31 -1.99 6.73
CA PHE A 197 -8.85 -2.60 5.49
C PHE A 197 -9.64 -3.88 5.15
N LYS A 198 -9.58 -4.28 3.87
CA LYS A 198 -10.17 -5.53 3.37
C LYS A 198 -9.35 -6.04 2.20
N LEU A 199 -9.05 -7.33 2.16
CA LEU A 199 -8.55 -8.00 0.97
C LEU A 199 -9.74 -8.37 0.08
N THR A 200 -9.63 -8.14 -1.23
CA THR A 200 -10.81 -8.18 -2.10
C THR A 200 -10.80 -9.34 -3.09
N LYS A 201 -9.67 -9.62 -3.71
CA LYS A 201 -9.56 -10.69 -4.71
C LYS A 201 -8.12 -11.12 -4.94
N VAL A 202 -7.97 -12.29 -5.54
CA VAL A 202 -6.73 -12.81 -6.13
C VAL A 202 -6.85 -12.78 -7.64
N ALA A 203 -5.75 -12.46 -8.35
CA ALA A 203 -5.66 -12.53 -9.79
C ALA A 203 -4.25 -12.96 -10.23
N GLY A 204 -4.11 -13.51 -11.43
CA GLY A 204 -2.80 -13.71 -12.05
C GLY A 204 -2.23 -12.40 -12.60
N ALA A 205 -0.91 -12.25 -12.52
CA ALA A 205 -0.19 -11.14 -13.14
C ALA A 205 1.18 -11.62 -13.62
N TYR A 206 1.54 -11.33 -14.87
CA TYR A 206 2.87 -11.68 -15.37
C TYR A 206 3.93 -10.74 -14.80
N TRP A 207 5.07 -11.30 -14.39
CA TRP A 207 6.21 -10.51 -13.93
C TRP A 207 6.58 -9.44 -14.98
N ARG A 208 6.68 -8.17 -14.55
CA ARG A 208 6.93 -7.00 -15.41
C ARG A 208 5.92 -6.83 -16.56
N GLY A 209 4.74 -7.43 -16.47
CA GLY A 209 3.70 -7.31 -17.49
C GLY A 209 3.97 -8.08 -18.80
N ASP A 210 5.02 -8.87 -18.87
CA ASP A 210 5.36 -9.67 -20.06
C ASP A 210 4.86 -11.11 -19.89
N SER A 211 4.00 -11.55 -20.81
CA SER A 211 3.42 -12.90 -20.80
C SER A 211 4.45 -14.04 -20.99
N LYS A 212 5.68 -13.72 -21.37
CA LYS A 212 6.77 -14.68 -21.44
C LYS A 212 7.43 -14.94 -20.07
N ASN A 213 7.20 -14.05 -19.12
CA ASN A 213 7.72 -14.18 -17.77
C ASN A 213 6.81 -15.03 -16.88
N GLU A 214 7.30 -15.36 -15.70
CA GLU A 214 6.59 -16.15 -14.69
C GLU A 214 5.29 -15.46 -14.28
N MET A 215 4.22 -16.25 -14.16
CA MET A 215 2.94 -15.77 -13.64
C MET A 215 2.98 -15.70 -12.13
N LEU A 216 2.79 -14.52 -11.59
CA LEU A 216 2.69 -14.22 -10.17
C LEU A 216 1.21 -14.22 -9.73
N GLN A 217 1.02 -14.25 -8.43
CA GLN A 217 -0.30 -14.13 -7.82
C GLN A 217 -0.44 -12.75 -7.18
N ARG A 218 -1.41 -12.00 -7.66
CA ARG A 218 -1.70 -10.64 -7.20
C ARG A 218 -2.85 -10.67 -6.21
N ILE A 219 -2.61 -10.24 -4.98
CA ILE A 219 -3.66 -10.02 -3.99
C ILE A 219 -4.00 -8.53 -3.98
N TYR A 220 -5.27 -8.21 -4.18
CA TYR A 220 -5.82 -6.86 -4.08
C TYR A 220 -6.39 -6.61 -2.70
N GLY A 221 -6.26 -5.39 -2.24
CA GLY A 221 -6.88 -4.92 -1.00
C GLY A 221 -7.26 -3.45 -1.07
N THR A 222 -8.00 -3.01 -0.07
CA THR A 222 -8.37 -1.61 0.14
C THR A 222 -8.09 -1.21 1.58
N GLY A 223 -7.72 0.06 1.81
CA GLY A 223 -7.43 0.61 3.12
C GLY A 223 -8.00 2.01 3.26
N TRP A 224 -8.55 2.33 4.44
CA TRP A 224 -9.31 3.54 4.70
C TRP A 224 -8.96 4.15 6.05
N ALA A 225 -9.24 5.45 6.20
CA ALA A 225 -8.98 6.18 7.43
C ALA A 225 -9.85 5.72 8.61
N SER A 226 -11.06 5.21 8.33
CA SER A 226 -11.99 4.73 9.34
C SER A 226 -12.78 3.51 8.86
N LYS A 227 -13.32 2.75 9.83
CA LYS A 227 -14.23 1.62 9.54
C LYS A 227 -15.45 2.09 8.76
N LYS A 228 -15.99 3.27 9.06
CA LYS A 228 -17.12 3.85 8.33
C LYS A 228 -16.79 4.06 6.86
N ASP A 229 -15.63 4.63 6.54
CA ASP A 229 -15.21 4.87 5.15
C ASP A 229 -15.05 3.55 4.38
N LEU A 230 -14.50 2.52 5.04
CA LEU A 230 -14.39 1.17 4.47
C LEU A 230 -15.80 0.59 4.19
N ASP A 231 -16.70 0.65 5.16
CA ASP A 231 -18.07 0.09 5.02
C ASP A 231 -18.85 0.84 3.93
N ASP A 232 -18.71 2.17 3.85
CA ASP A 232 -19.32 2.99 2.80
C ASP A 232 -18.74 2.64 1.40
N TYR A 233 -17.44 2.36 1.31
CA TYR A 233 -16.82 1.90 0.07
C TYR A 233 -17.32 0.51 -0.35
N LEU A 234 -17.31 -0.45 0.57
CA LEU A 234 -17.77 -1.83 0.29
C LEU A 234 -19.25 -1.84 -0.12
N ARG A 235 -20.08 -1.03 0.53
CA ARG A 235 -21.49 -0.87 0.14
C ARG A 235 -21.64 -0.32 -1.28
N ARG A 236 -20.82 0.68 -1.69
CA ARG A 236 -20.83 1.21 -3.06
C ARG A 236 -20.46 0.14 -4.09
N ILE A 237 -19.46 -0.69 -3.80
CA ILE A 237 -19.07 -1.81 -4.68
C ILE A 237 -20.23 -2.81 -4.82
N GLN A 238 -20.84 -3.23 -3.71
CA GLN A 238 -22.00 -4.14 -3.74
C GLN A 238 -23.18 -3.58 -4.52
N GLU A 239 -23.47 -2.29 -4.36
CA GLU A 239 -24.53 -1.63 -5.13
C GLU A 239 -24.19 -1.52 -6.62
N ALA A 240 -22.91 -1.29 -6.98
CA ALA A 240 -22.46 -1.31 -8.36
C ALA A 240 -22.59 -2.70 -9.00
N GLU A 241 -22.22 -3.76 -8.26
CA GLU A 241 -22.37 -5.16 -8.70
C GLU A 241 -23.84 -5.56 -8.93
N LYS A 242 -24.76 -5.09 -8.05
CA LYS A 242 -26.21 -5.29 -8.23
C LYS A 242 -26.73 -4.59 -9.50
N ARG A 243 -26.08 -3.51 -9.92
CA ARG A 243 -26.45 -2.71 -11.11
C ARG A 243 -25.64 -3.05 -12.36
N ASP A 244 -24.83 -4.12 -12.32
CA ASP A 244 -24.11 -4.57 -13.50
C ASP A 244 -25.11 -4.91 -14.61
N HIS A 245 -25.07 -4.14 -15.71
CA HIS A 245 -25.98 -4.28 -16.84
C HIS A 245 -25.93 -5.69 -17.45
N ARG A 246 -24.78 -6.38 -17.40
CA ARG A 246 -24.65 -7.76 -17.92
C ARG A 246 -25.44 -8.75 -17.09
N LYS A 247 -25.43 -8.57 -15.77
CA LYS A 247 -26.20 -9.37 -14.82
C LYS A 247 -27.69 -9.07 -14.96
N LEU A 248 -28.06 -7.80 -14.89
CA LEU A 248 -29.44 -7.35 -15.02
C LEU A 248 -30.02 -7.69 -16.41
N GLY A 249 -29.25 -7.49 -17.47
CA GLY A 249 -29.67 -7.83 -18.82
C GLY A 249 -30.01 -9.30 -18.99
N LYS A 250 -29.23 -10.19 -18.36
CA LYS A 250 -29.52 -11.63 -18.34
C LYS A 250 -30.74 -11.98 -17.46
N GLU A 251 -30.81 -11.44 -16.23
CA GLU A 251 -31.90 -11.71 -15.30
C GLU A 251 -33.25 -11.20 -15.81
N MET A 252 -33.26 -10.05 -16.48
CA MET A 252 -34.46 -9.44 -17.08
C MET A 252 -34.77 -9.93 -18.47
N ASP A 253 -33.93 -10.82 -19.04
CA ASP A 253 -34.06 -11.36 -20.40
C ASP A 253 -34.04 -10.25 -21.46
N LEU A 254 -33.11 -9.28 -21.32
CA LEU A 254 -33.01 -8.15 -22.25
C LEU A 254 -32.05 -8.42 -23.40
N PHE A 255 -30.95 -9.10 -23.14
CA PHE A 255 -29.92 -9.43 -24.12
C PHE A 255 -29.00 -10.55 -23.64
N HIS A 256 -28.22 -11.11 -24.55
CA HIS A 256 -27.12 -12.01 -24.24
C HIS A 256 -25.87 -11.72 -25.08
N PHE A 257 -24.74 -12.26 -24.64
CA PHE A 257 -23.49 -12.31 -25.40
C PHE A 257 -23.21 -13.75 -25.81
N ARG A 258 -22.51 -13.94 -26.92
CA ARG A 258 -22.02 -15.24 -27.39
C ARG A 258 -20.50 -15.27 -27.28
N GLU A 259 -19.94 -16.44 -26.96
CA GLU A 259 -18.49 -16.64 -26.89
C GLU A 259 -17.82 -16.44 -28.26
N GLU A 260 -18.50 -16.81 -29.34
CA GLU A 260 -18.02 -16.66 -30.72
C GLU A 260 -18.02 -15.19 -31.20
N SER A 261 -18.72 -14.31 -30.51
CA SER A 261 -18.84 -12.89 -30.87
C SER A 261 -18.89 -11.99 -29.60
N PRO A 262 -17.80 -11.94 -28.81
CA PRO A 262 -17.81 -11.32 -27.49
C PRO A 262 -18.04 -9.80 -27.50
N GLY A 263 -17.89 -9.16 -28.66
CA GLY A 263 -18.17 -7.72 -28.84
C GLY A 263 -19.59 -7.40 -29.29
N SER A 264 -20.45 -8.42 -29.59
CA SER A 264 -21.79 -8.23 -30.11
C SER A 264 -22.85 -8.49 -29.06
N VAL A 265 -23.81 -7.58 -28.94
CA VAL A 265 -24.97 -7.70 -28.04
C VAL A 265 -26.15 -8.23 -28.87
N PHE A 266 -26.72 -9.36 -28.44
CA PHE A 266 -27.91 -9.94 -29.05
C PHE A 266 -29.13 -9.56 -28.21
N TRP A 267 -29.89 -8.59 -28.70
CA TRP A 267 -31.07 -8.08 -28.01
C TRP A 267 -32.25 -9.04 -28.11
N HIS A 268 -32.99 -9.22 -27.04
CA HIS A 268 -34.26 -9.94 -26.98
C HIS A 268 -35.43 -8.95 -27.16
N GLU A 269 -36.65 -9.48 -27.37
CA GLU A 269 -37.84 -8.64 -27.60
C GLU A 269 -38.05 -7.59 -26.49
N LYS A 270 -37.85 -7.98 -25.21
CA LYS A 270 -37.96 -7.05 -24.10
C LYS A 270 -36.88 -5.95 -24.13
N GLY A 271 -35.68 -6.28 -24.57
CA GLY A 271 -34.60 -5.32 -24.71
C GLY A 271 -34.80 -4.33 -25.85
N TRP A 272 -35.55 -4.70 -26.88
CA TRP A 272 -35.95 -3.81 -27.97
C TRP A 272 -37.11 -2.86 -27.58
N ALA A 273 -37.91 -3.24 -26.56
CA ALA A 273 -39.05 -2.46 -26.11
C ALA A 273 -38.67 -1.33 -25.15
N LEU A 274 -37.48 -1.36 -24.58
CA LEU A 274 -36.91 -0.33 -23.70
C LEU A 274 -36.14 0.74 -24.47
#